data_81802825a4861622cf061853f1dc794f
#
_entry.id   81802825a4861622cf061853f1dc794f
#
_cell.length_a   1.000
_cell.length_b   1.000
_cell.length_c   1.000
_cell.angle_alpha   90.00
_cell.angle_beta   90.00
_cell.angle_gamma   90.00
#
_symmetry.space_group_name_H-M   'P 1'
#
loop_
_entity.id
_entity.type
_entity.pdbx_description
1 polymer ?
#
loop_
_entity_poly.entity_id
_entity_poly.type
_entity_poly.pdbx_seq_one_letter_code
_entity_poly.pdbx_strand_id
1 'polypeptide(L)'
;SVSNNAANGGNGGGIWTAESLTIGGNIAITSNSAANGLGGGIYAASSGVTITLDGAVIGGSVAEANSAKSGGGVALTAGASLRMLNASVITYNTAVDGGGVYASADSTLNLTSGSISNNTATGNGGGIWTAADVTLATGFTVTGNTAGNGGGIYAYGSARVTLNGAALSDNTATANGGGIYLATGTALEMQNSSTVNTNSALNGAGVYAEAGSTLTLTSGNISNNTATGNGGG
;
A
#
# COMPACT_ATOMS: atom_id res chain seq x y z
N SER A 1 -14.15 -0.98 18.16
CA SER A 1 -13.15 -1.75 17.41
C SER A 1 -13.77 -2.94 16.72
N VAL A 2 -13.11 -3.41 15.67
CA VAL A 2 -13.35 -4.72 15.04
C VAL A 2 -12.06 -5.51 15.22
N SER A 3 -12.08 -6.54 16.06
CA SER A 3 -10.84 -7.20 16.43
C SER A 3 -10.98 -8.69 16.72
N ASN A 4 -9.87 -9.42 16.50
CA ASN A 4 -9.75 -10.86 16.79
C ASN A 4 -10.76 -11.74 16.01
N ASN A 5 -11.10 -11.33 14.78
CA ASN A 5 -11.95 -12.13 13.90
C ASN A 5 -11.12 -12.92 12.89
N ALA A 6 -11.60 -14.08 12.49
CA ALA A 6 -10.91 -14.91 11.51
C ALA A 6 -11.86 -15.44 10.43
N ALA A 7 -11.47 -15.23 9.17
CA ALA A 7 -12.08 -15.88 8.00
C ALA A 7 -11.21 -17.09 7.62
N ASN A 8 -11.53 -18.28 8.15
CA ASN A 8 -10.65 -19.45 8.04
C ASN A 8 -10.52 -20.06 6.62
N GLY A 9 -11.39 -19.70 5.72
CA GLY A 9 -11.33 -20.17 4.32
C GLY A 9 -11.83 -19.13 3.33
N GLY A 10 -12.02 -17.89 3.76
CA GLY A 10 -12.61 -16.82 2.99
C GLY A 10 -11.84 -15.50 3.10
N ASN A 11 -12.48 -14.45 2.65
CA ASN A 11 -11.98 -13.09 2.64
C ASN A 11 -12.60 -12.26 3.78
N GLY A 12 -11.96 -11.12 4.12
CA GLY A 12 -12.47 -10.18 5.10
C GLY A 12 -12.39 -10.71 6.53
N GLY A 13 -11.18 -10.84 7.07
CA GLY A 13 -10.99 -11.36 8.44
C GLY A 13 -11.79 -10.55 9.46
N GLY A 14 -11.71 -9.23 9.43
CA GLY A 14 -12.52 -8.34 10.24
C GLY A 14 -13.86 -7.99 9.59
N ILE A 15 -13.82 -7.48 8.36
CA ILE A 15 -15.00 -7.03 7.62
C ILE A 15 -14.92 -7.53 6.17
N TRP A 16 -15.99 -8.19 5.74
CA TRP A 16 -16.29 -8.41 4.34
C TRP A 16 -17.46 -7.52 3.94
N THR A 17 -17.36 -6.79 2.82
CA THR A 17 -18.47 -5.95 2.37
C THR A 17 -18.64 -5.94 0.85
N ALA A 18 -19.90 -5.90 0.41
CA ALA A 18 -20.33 -5.59 -0.95
C ALA A 18 -21.02 -4.22 -1.02
N GLU A 19 -21.03 -3.47 0.08
CA GLU A 19 -21.64 -2.15 0.22
C GLU A 19 -20.60 -1.13 0.70
N SER A 20 -20.82 0.15 0.40
CA SER A 20 -19.94 1.22 0.87
C SER A 20 -19.91 1.32 2.38
N LEU A 21 -18.73 1.52 2.93
CA LEU A 21 -18.49 1.53 4.37
C LEU A 21 -17.67 2.76 4.76
N THR A 22 -18.14 3.49 5.76
CA THR A 22 -17.34 4.57 6.37
C THR A 22 -16.91 4.14 7.78
N ILE A 23 -15.61 4.23 8.05
CA ILE A 23 -15.02 3.96 9.35
C ILE A 23 -14.47 5.27 9.87
N GLY A 24 -15.14 5.82 10.86
CA GLY A 24 -14.83 7.12 11.46
C GLY A 24 -13.69 7.07 12.47
N GLY A 25 -13.27 8.24 12.93
CA GLY A 25 -12.22 8.41 13.92
C GLY A 25 -12.46 7.63 15.21
N ASN A 26 -11.38 7.23 15.85
CA ASN A 26 -11.35 6.38 17.05
C ASN A 26 -11.81 4.92 16.83
N ILE A 27 -12.09 4.50 15.60
CA ILE A 27 -12.32 3.09 15.28
C ILE A 27 -11.01 2.44 14.84
N ALA A 28 -10.65 1.36 15.52
CA ALA A 28 -9.53 0.52 15.14
C ALA A 28 -10.02 -0.84 14.63
N ILE A 29 -9.39 -1.33 13.56
CA ILE A 29 -9.57 -2.68 13.01
C ILE A 29 -8.25 -3.42 13.17
N THR A 30 -8.18 -4.35 14.12
CA THR A 30 -6.94 -4.94 14.60
C THR A 30 -7.03 -6.44 14.81
N SER A 31 -5.92 -7.15 14.68
CA SER A 31 -5.84 -8.59 15.02
C SER A 31 -6.84 -9.47 14.27
N ASN A 32 -7.23 -9.08 13.05
CA ASN A 32 -8.12 -9.89 12.23
C ASN A 32 -7.33 -10.69 11.19
N SER A 33 -7.82 -11.85 10.83
CA SER A 33 -7.10 -12.77 9.94
C SER A 33 -7.98 -13.32 8.81
N ALA A 34 -7.45 -13.26 7.58
CA ALA A 34 -7.93 -13.99 6.42
C ALA A 34 -6.77 -14.80 5.82
N ALA A 35 -6.26 -15.79 6.56
CA ALA A 35 -4.97 -16.45 6.31
C ALA A 35 -4.79 -16.98 4.88
N ASN A 36 -5.84 -17.51 4.27
CA ASN A 36 -5.85 -18.02 2.90
C ASN A 36 -6.58 -17.10 1.91
N GLY A 37 -7.10 -15.97 2.39
CA GLY A 37 -7.95 -15.05 1.64
C GLY A 37 -7.38 -13.64 1.53
N LEU A 38 -8.25 -12.72 1.18
CA LEU A 38 -7.96 -11.32 0.94
C LEU A 38 -8.55 -10.44 2.06
N GLY A 39 -7.84 -9.35 2.41
CA GLY A 39 -8.32 -8.38 3.38
C GLY A 39 -8.34 -8.93 4.80
N GLY A 40 -7.20 -8.90 5.50
CA GLY A 40 -7.16 -9.30 6.90
C GLY A 40 -8.04 -8.42 7.76
N GLY A 41 -7.91 -7.11 7.64
CA GLY A 41 -8.80 -6.13 8.26
C GLY A 41 -10.12 -6.01 7.49
N ILE A 42 -10.05 -5.56 6.22
CA ILE A 42 -11.23 -5.25 5.39
C ILE A 42 -11.05 -5.86 3.99
N TYR A 43 -12.11 -6.49 3.50
CA TYR A 43 -12.24 -6.89 2.09
C TYR A 43 -13.46 -6.26 1.45
N ALA A 44 -13.26 -5.54 0.35
CA ALA A 44 -14.33 -4.97 -0.48
C ALA A 44 -14.36 -5.66 -1.84
N ALA A 45 -15.55 -6.17 -2.23
CA ALA A 45 -15.71 -7.20 -3.26
C ALA A 45 -16.56 -6.77 -4.46
N SER A 46 -17.01 -5.52 -4.56
CA SER A 46 -17.99 -5.13 -5.57
C SER A 46 -17.68 -3.78 -6.21
N SER A 47 -18.03 -3.65 -7.48
CA SER A 47 -17.96 -2.40 -8.21
C SER A 47 -18.88 -1.33 -7.57
N GLY A 48 -18.38 -0.10 -7.51
CA GLY A 48 -19.10 1.03 -6.91
C GLY A 48 -19.02 1.10 -5.38
N VAL A 49 -18.47 0.09 -4.73
CA VAL A 49 -18.24 0.11 -3.28
C VAL A 49 -17.06 1.03 -2.95
N THR A 50 -17.24 1.90 -1.97
CA THR A 50 -16.18 2.74 -1.43
C THR A 50 -15.96 2.48 0.05
N ILE A 51 -14.75 2.09 0.42
CA ILE A 51 -14.29 2.09 1.80
C ILE A 51 -13.74 3.47 2.11
N THR A 52 -14.35 4.19 3.03
CA THR A 52 -13.87 5.49 3.51
C THR A 52 -13.29 5.30 4.92
N LEU A 53 -12.01 5.57 5.05
CA LEU A 53 -11.34 5.69 6.33
C LEU A 53 -11.27 7.18 6.68
N ASP A 54 -11.89 7.57 7.76
CA ASP A 54 -12.02 8.96 8.21
C ASP A 54 -11.45 9.12 9.63
N GLY A 55 -10.13 9.24 9.72
CA GLY A 55 -9.40 9.23 11.00
C GLY A 55 -9.29 7.85 11.64
N ALA A 56 -9.55 6.78 10.90
CA ALA A 56 -9.52 5.40 11.39
C ALA A 56 -8.12 4.80 11.40
N VAL A 57 -7.92 3.75 12.20
CA VAL A 57 -6.68 2.97 12.27
C VAL A 57 -6.95 1.53 11.86
N ILE A 58 -6.22 1.05 10.85
CA ILE A 58 -6.24 -0.34 10.40
C ILE A 58 -4.89 -0.98 10.77
N GLY A 59 -4.88 -1.89 11.75
CA GLY A 59 -3.70 -2.37 12.45
C GLY A 59 -3.49 -1.58 13.75
N GLY A 60 -2.27 -1.46 14.22
CA GLY A 60 -2.01 -0.74 15.48
C GLY A 60 -0.56 -0.92 15.93
N SER A 61 -0.19 -2.12 16.28
CA SER A 61 1.18 -2.54 16.62
C SER A 61 1.45 -3.92 16.00
N VAL A 62 2.66 -4.43 16.15
CA VAL A 62 3.01 -5.79 15.69
C VAL A 62 2.06 -6.84 16.28
N ALA A 63 1.65 -6.69 17.56
CA ALA A 63 0.73 -7.60 18.22
C ALA A 63 -0.74 -7.45 17.78
N GLU A 64 -1.06 -6.33 17.14
CA GLU A 64 -2.42 -5.98 16.70
C GLU A 64 -2.56 -6.03 15.16
N ALA A 65 -1.59 -6.62 14.49
CA ALA A 65 -1.56 -6.76 13.04
C ALA A 65 -2.81 -7.49 12.51
N ASN A 66 -3.39 -6.95 11.44
CA ASN A 66 -4.26 -7.76 10.61
C ASN A 66 -3.41 -8.56 9.63
N SER A 67 -3.85 -9.77 9.27
CA SER A 67 -3.10 -10.68 8.40
C SER A 67 -3.95 -11.29 7.30
N ALA A 68 -3.38 -11.44 6.10
CA ALA A 68 -4.05 -12.07 4.97
C ALA A 68 -3.04 -12.71 3.99
N LYS A 69 -3.54 -13.44 2.98
CA LYS A 69 -2.73 -13.78 1.82
C LYS A 69 -2.42 -12.53 1.00
N SER A 70 -3.42 -11.63 0.78
CA SER A 70 -3.19 -10.35 0.12
C SER A 70 -4.04 -9.26 0.77
N GLY A 71 -3.44 -8.06 0.94
CA GLY A 71 -4.08 -6.95 1.63
C GLY A 71 -4.24 -7.21 3.12
N GLY A 72 -3.15 -7.27 3.88
CA GLY A 72 -3.20 -7.51 5.33
C GLY A 72 -4.15 -6.54 6.02
N GLY A 73 -4.03 -5.24 5.73
CA GLY A 73 -4.99 -4.24 6.19
C GLY A 73 -6.27 -4.22 5.37
N VAL A 74 -6.17 -3.89 4.08
CA VAL A 74 -7.31 -3.69 3.17
C VAL A 74 -7.05 -4.40 1.85
N ALA A 75 -8.04 -5.12 1.33
CA ALA A 75 -8.02 -5.63 -0.03
C ALA A 75 -9.24 -5.14 -0.82
N LEU A 76 -9.00 -4.67 -2.03
CA LEU A 76 -9.98 -4.15 -2.97
C LEU A 76 -9.97 -5.00 -4.24
N THR A 77 -11.14 -5.48 -4.64
CA THR A 77 -11.32 -6.22 -5.90
C THR A 77 -12.60 -5.77 -6.60
N ALA A 78 -12.75 -6.19 -7.86
CA ALA A 78 -13.97 -5.96 -8.64
C ALA A 78 -14.41 -4.49 -8.73
N GLY A 79 -13.46 -3.54 -8.80
CA GLY A 79 -13.78 -2.12 -8.95
C GLY A 79 -14.14 -1.39 -7.65
N ALA A 80 -13.83 -1.96 -6.50
CA ALA A 80 -13.98 -1.28 -5.22
C ALA A 80 -12.96 -0.15 -5.04
N SER A 81 -13.29 0.82 -4.22
CA SER A 81 -12.47 2.01 -3.97
C SER A 81 -12.06 2.12 -2.50
N LEU A 82 -10.86 2.65 -2.25
CA LEU A 82 -10.42 3.09 -0.94
C LEU A 82 -10.23 4.60 -0.94
N ARG A 83 -10.77 5.27 0.05
CA ARG A 83 -10.57 6.70 0.32
C ARG A 83 -10.03 6.86 1.74
N MET A 84 -8.88 7.52 1.87
CA MET A 84 -8.28 7.86 3.17
C MET A 84 -8.33 9.36 3.42
N LEU A 85 -8.88 9.75 4.56
CA LEU A 85 -9.15 11.12 5.00
C LEU A 85 -8.67 11.31 6.45
N ASN A 86 -8.54 12.59 6.86
CA ASN A 86 -8.38 13.00 8.25
C ASN A 86 -7.33 12.21 9.03
N ALA A 87 -6.13 12.10 8.45
CA ALA A 87 -4.99 11.40 9.04
C ALA A 87 -5.24 9.92 9.39
N SER A 88 -6.05 9.22 8.58
CA SER A 88 -6.23 7.76 8.72
C SER A 88 -4.92 7.01 8.55
N VAL A 89 -4.77 5.89 9.24
CA VAL A 89 -3.53 5.10 9.26
C VAL A 89 -3.80 3.64 8.94
N ILE A 90 -2.99 3.07 8.03
CA ILE A 90 -2.93 1.62 7.79
C ILE A 90 -1.52 1.17 8.19
N THR A 91 -1.40 0.42 9.29
CA THR A 91 -0.08 0.17 9.90
C THR A 91 0.06 -1.23 10.50
N TYR A 92 1.28 -1.75 10.48
CA TYR A 92 1.68 -3.05 11.03
C TYR A 92 0.93 -4.27 10.49
N ASN A 93 0.21 -4.15 9.38
CA ASN A 93 -0.48 -5.28 8.77
C ASN A 93 0.48 -6.18 8.00
N THR A 94 0.15 -7.45 7.86
CA THR A 94 1.01 -8.46 7.23
C THR A 94 0.29 -9.23 6.13
N ALA A 95 0.99 -9.50 5.02
CA ALA A 95 0.47 -10.34 3.93
C ALA A 95 1.60 -11.04 3.14
N VAL A 96 1.22 -11.84 2.16
CA VAL A 96 2.17 -12.23 1.11
C VAL A 96 2.34 -11.07 0.14
N ASP A 97 1.24 -10.48 -0.37
CA ASP A 97 1.28 -9.30 -1.23
C ASP A 97 0.37 -8.19 -0.67
N GLY A 98 0.84 -6.93 -0.74
CA GLY A 98 0.12 -5.79 -0.18
C GLY A 98 -0.05 -5.88 1.33
N GLY A 99 1.04 -5.76 2.09
CA GLY A 99 0.97 -5.82 3.56
C GLY A 99 -0.08 -4.86 4.13
N GLY A 100 -0.04 -3.59 3.70
CA GLY A 100 -1.07 -2.60 4.03
C GLY A 100 -2.30 -2.73 3.14
N VAL A 101 -2.12 -2.53 1.83
CA VAL A 101 -3.21 -2.46 0.83
C VAL A 101 -2.91 -3.33 -0.38
N TYR A 102 -3.90 -4.09 -0.80
CA TYR A 102 -3.94 -4.79 -2.09
C TYR A 102 -5.08 -4.22 -2.95
N ALA A 103 -4.78 -3.77 -4.18
CA ALA A 103 -5.77 -3.22 -5.10
C ALA A 103 -5.68 -3.89 -6.48
N SER A 104 -6.73 -4.59 -6.90
CA SER A 104 -6.84 -5.16 -8.26
C SER A 104 -6.99 -4.07 -9.33
N ALA A 105 -6.84 -4.44 -10.60
CA ALA A 105 -6.75 -3.52 -11.74
C ALA A 105 -7.92 -2.51 -11.85
N ASP A 106 -9.14 -2.93 -11.52
CA ASP A 106 -10.32 -2.07 -11.66
C ASP A 106 -10.61 -1.23 -10.41
N SER A 107 -9.76 -1.34 -9.39
CA SER A 107 -9.93 -0.62 -8.11
C SER A 107 -9.52 0.84 -8.22
N THR A 108 -9.86 1.65 -7.22
CA THR A 108 -9.45 3.05 -7.14
C THR A 108 -8.87 3.37 -5.76
N LEU A 109 -7.71 4.02 -5.74
CA LEU A 109 -7.04 4.46 -4.51
C LEU A 109 -6.98 5.98 -4.44
N ASN A 110 -7.79 6.58 -3.57
CA ASN A 110 -7.82 8.02 -3.27
C ASN A 110 -7.15 8.29 -1.91
N LEU A 111 -5.84 8.48 -1.93
CA LEU A 111 -5.02 8.64 -0.73
C LEU A 111 -4.76 10.13 -0.49
N THR A 112 -5.72 10.82 0.14
CA THR A 112 -5.69 12.29 0.28
C THR A 112 -5.11 12.78 1.59
N SER A 113 -5.22 12.01 2.68
CA SER A 113 -4.64 12.39 3.98
C SER A 113 -4.42 11.15 4.84
N GLY A 114 -3.25 11.03 5.44
CA GLY A 114 -2.90 9.93 6.33
C GLY A 114 -1.61 9.23 5.94
N SER A 115 -1.47 7.98 6.39
CA SER A 115 -0.26 7.20 6.16
C SER A 115 -0.52 5.70 5.98
N ILE A 116 0.37 5.07 5.20
CA ILE A 116 0.50 3.62 5.12
C ILE A 116 1.92 3.28 5.60
N SER A 117 2.02 2.68 6.82
CA SER A 117 3.31 2.59 7.48
C SER A 117 3.56 1.25 8.18
N ASN A 118 4.83 0.84 8.25
CA ASN A 118 5.28 -0.35 9.00
C ASN A 118 4.54 -1.65 8.61
N ASN A 119 3.99 -1.73 7.41
CA ASN A 119 3.36 -2.95 6.91
C ASN A 119 4.41 -3.88 6.31
N THR A 120 4.16 -5.17 6.35
CA THR A 120 5.09 -6.19 5.86
C THR A 120 4.43 -7.11 4.84
N ALA A 121 5.07 -7.25 3.69
CA ALA A 121 4.75 -8.29 2.73
C ALA A 121 5.94 -9.26 2.59
N THR A 122 5.68 -10.56 2.56
CA THR A 122 6.75 -11.53 2.28
C THR A 122 7.10 -11.59 0.80
N GLY A 123 6.16 -11.22 -0.07
CA GLY A 123 6.31 -11.09 -1.52
C GLY A 123 6.46 -9.61 -1.93
N ASN A 124 5.42 -8.98 -2.41
CA ASN A 124 5.47 -7.69 -3.07
C ASN A 124 4.57 -6.64 -2.40
N GLY A 125 5.01 -5.36 -2.43
CA GLY A 125 4.23 -4.23 -1.94
C GLY A 125 4.02 -4.25 -0.43
N GLY A 126 5.05 -3.91 0.35
CA GLY A 126 4.94 -3.85 1.81
C GLY A 126 3.83 -2.91 2.26
N GLY A 127 3.85 -1.68 1.77
CA GLY A 127 2.76 -0.73 1.95
C GLY A 127 1.59 -1.02 1.03
N ILE A 128 1.82 -0.96 -0.28
CA ILE A 128 0.80 -1.05 -1.33
C ILE A 128 1.25 -2.01 -2.43
N TRP A 129 0.44 -2.99 -2.75
CA TRP A 129 0.45 -3.69 -4.02
C TRP A 129 -0.71 -3.18 -4.87
N THR A 130 -0.46 -2.73 -6.08
CA THR A 130 -1.53 -2.20 -6.93
C THR A 130 -1.37 -2.61 -8.39
N ALA A 131 -2.47 -3.03 -9.01
CA ALA A 131 -2.66 -3.09 -10.45
C ALA A 131 -3.57 -1.96 -10.96
N ALA A 132 -4.06 -1.11 -10.06
CA ALA A 132 -4.90 0.06 -10.32
C ALA A 132 -4.07 1.35 -10.25
N ASP A 133 -4.56 2.41 -10.87
CA ASP A 133 -3.99 3.74 -10.71
C ASP A 133 -4.09 4.21 -9.26
N VAL A 134 -3.03 4.82 -8.77
CA VAL A 134 -2.99 5.39 -7.42
C VAL A 134 -2.42 6.80 -7.44
N THR A 135 -3.10 7.71 -6.75
CA THR A 135 -2.60 9.06 -6.51
C THR A 135 -2.44 9.29 -5.02
N LEU A 136 -1.22 9.64 -4.61
CA LEU A 136 -0.90 10.06 -3.26
C LEU A 136 -0.83 11.58 -3.23
N ALA A 137 -1.73 12.20 -2.47
CA ALA A 137 -1.84 13.66 -2.40
C ALA A 137 -0.80 14.29 -1.46
N THR A 138 -0.73 15.60 -1.48
CA THR A 138 0.18 16.39 -0.64
C THR A 138 0.05 16.03 0.85
N GLY A 139 1.18 15.69 1.46
CA GLY A 139 1.26 15.31 2.87
C GLY A 139 0.91 13.85 3.17
N PHE A 140 0.50 13.06 2.17
CA PHE A 140 0.35 11.60 2.36
C PHE A 140 1.71 10.94 2.47
N THR A 141 1.86 9.96 3.36
CA THR A 141 3.13 9.25 3.56
C THR A 141 3.02 7.74 3.40
N VAL A 142 4.04 7.14 2.79
CA VAL A 142 4.25 5.69 2.75
C VAL A 142 5.63 5.42 3.34
N THR A 143 5.69 4.89 4.57
CA THR A 143 6.96 4.86 5.32
C THR A 143 7.15 3.59 6.14
N GLY A 144 8.39 3.14 6.25
CA GLY A 144 8.76 2.01 7.11
C GLY A 144 8.21 0.65 6.68
N ASN A 145 7.70 0.52 5.45
CA ASN A 145 7.15 -0.74 4.96
C ASN A 145 8.24 -1.66 4.43
N THR A 146 8.03 -2.96 4.55
CA THR A 146 9.02 -3.99 4.16
C THR A 146 8.41 -5.02 3.20
N ALA A 147 9.15 -5.39 2.15
CA ALA A 147 8.73 -6.41 1.19
C ALA A 147 9.90 -7.19 0.55
N GLY A 148 9.59 -8.18 -0.26
CA GLY A 148 10.52 -8.77 -1.23
C GLY A 148 10.86 -7.76 -2.33
N ASN A 149 9.83 -7.22 -3.00
CA ASN A 149 9.95 -6.12 -3.97
C ASN A 149 8.92 -5.02 -3.66
N GLY A 150 9.30 -3.75 -3.94
CA GLY A 150 8.42 -2.62 -3.67
C GLY A 150 8.12 -2.47 -2.19
N GLY A 151 9.12 -2.17 -1.35
CA GLY A 151 8.93 -2.00 0.09
C GLY A 151 7.78 -1.04 0.39
N GLY A 152 7.78 0.15 -0.22
CA GLY A 152 6.66 1.09 -0.16
C GLY A 152 5.52 0.69 -1.09
N ILE A 153 5.77 0.70 -2.40
CA ILE A 153 4.76 0.45 -3.46
C ILE A 153 5.30 -0.55 -4.48
N TYR A 154 4.50 -1.54 -4.81
CA TYR A 154 4.68 -2.42 -5.97
C TYR A 154 3.57 -2.16 -6.98
N ALA A 155 3.92 -1.62 -8.15
CA ALA A 155 2.98 -1.38 -9.25
C ALA A 155 3.06 -2.49 -10.28
N TYR A 156 1.91 -2.98 -10.74
CA TYR A 156 1.78 -4.10 -11.66
C TYR A 156 0.80 -3.80 -12.81
N GLY A 157 0.90 -4.55 -13.90
CA GLY A 157 -0.01 -4.44 -15.04
C GLY A 157 0.21 -3.14 -15.83
N SER A 158 -0.79 -2.26 -15.84
CA SER A 158 -0.71 -0.92 -16.48
C SER A 158 -0.91 0.21 -15.48
N ALA A 159 -0.70 -0.07 -14.19
CA ALA A 159 -0.93 0.89 -13.12
C ALA A 159 -0.04 2.14 -13.27
N ARG A 160 -0.65 3.30 -13.02
CA ARG A 160 0.05 4.58 -12.87
C ARG A 160 0.12 4.95 -11.38
N VAL A 161 1.32 5.20 -10.91
CA VAL A 161 1.57 5.77 -9.59
C VAL A 161 1.83 7.26 -9.75
N THR A 162 1.03 8.10 -9.12
CA THR A 162 1.22 9.56 -9.11
C THR A 162 1.53 10.02 -7.70
N LEU A 163 2.73 10.55 -7.50
CA LEU A 163 3.11 11.24 -6.28
C LEU A 163 2.87 12.73 -6.47
N ASN A 164 1.87 13.26 -5.79
CA ASN A 164 1.46 14.66 -5.88
C ASN A 164 1.72 15.38 -4.55
N GLY A 165 2.97 15.67 -4.26
CA GLY A 165 3.39 16.25 -2.98
C GLY A 165 3.44 15.23 -1.83
N ALA A 166 3.53 13.95 -2.14
CA ALA A 166 3.62 12.86 -1.17
C ALA A 166 5.07 12.49 -0.83
N ALA A 167 5.27 11.80 0.29
CA ALA A 167 6.58 11.29 0.70
C ALA A 167 6.59 9.77 0.84
N LEU A 168 7.60 9.13 0.24
CA LEU A 168 7.92 7.73 0.42
C LEU A 168 9.29 7.62 1.08
N SER A 169 9.33 7.14 2.34
CA SER A 169 10.60 7.08 3.08
C SER A 169 10.76 5.81 3.91
N ASP A 170 12.01 5.48 4.17
CA ASP A 170 12.38 4.41 5.11
C ASP A 170 11.78 3.03 4.76
N ASN A 171 11.35 2.84 3.50
CA ASN A 171 10.85 1.55 3.05
C ASN A 171 12.01 0.64 2.64
N THR A 172 11.83 -0.66 2.87
CA THR A 172 12.86 -1.66 2.62
C THR A 172 12.35 -2.77 1.71
N ALA A 173 13.10 -3.05 0.63
CA ALA A 173 12.92 -4.27 -0.14
C ALA A 173 14.14 -5.18 -0.01
N THR A 174 13.93 -6.49 0.15
CA THR A 174 15.04 -7.44 0.19
C THR A 174 15.64 -7.68 -1.19
N ALA A 175 14.88 -7.41 -2.26
CA ALA A 175 15.34 -7.51 -3.65
C ALA A 175 15.32 -6.15 -4.35
N ASN A 176 14.22 -5.70 -4.91
CA ASN A 176 14.20 -4.53 -5.78
C ASN A 176 13.12 -3.51 -5.37
N GLY A 177 13.45 -2.20 -5.57
CA GLY A 177 12.51 -1.11 -5.32
C GLY A 177 12.21 -0.90 -3.84
N GLY A 178 13.13 -0.37 -3.06
CA GLY A 178 12.89 -0.06 -1.65
C GLY A 178 11.69 0.85 -1.46
N GLY A 179 11.68 1.99 -2.14
CA GLY A 179 10.52 2.88 -2.22
C GLY A 179 9.45 2.34 -3.14
N ILE A 180 9.78 2.21 -4.44
CA ILE A 180 8.83 1.84 -5.50
C ILE A 180 9.44 0.80 -6.43
N TYR A 181 8.65 -0.23 -6.75
CA TYR A 181 8.90 -1.15 -7.86
C TYR A 181 7.89 -0.90 -8.97
N LEU A 182 8.37 -0.67 -10.17
CA LEU A 182 7.57 -0.51 -11.39
C LEU A 182 7.75 -1.74 -12.27
N ALA A 183 6.74 -2.59 -12.36
CA ALA A 183 6.71 -3.70 -13.29
C ALA A 183 6.54 -3.21 -14.75
N THR A 184 6.82 -4.08 -15.70
CA THR A 184 6.62 -3.79 -17.14
C THR A 184 5.24 -3.19 -17.41
N GLY A 185 5.21 -2.09 -18.16
CA GLY A 185 3.96 -1.40 -18.56
C GLY A 185 3.40 -0.41 -17.53
N THR A 186 4.01 -0.29 -16.36
CA THR A 186 3.57 0.68 -15.34
C THR A 186 4.24 2.04 -15.51
N ALA A 187 3.70 3.05 -14.83
CA ALA A 187 4.26 4.41 -14.86
C ALA A 187 4.35 5.04 -13.47
N LEU A 188 5.41 5.78 -13.22
CA LEU A 188 5.54 6.69 -12.08
C LEU A 188 5.60 8.14 -12.57
N GLU A 189 4.80 8.99 -11.96
CA GLU A 189 4.86 10.44 -12.13
C GLU A 189 5.08 11.10 -10.78
N MET A 190 6.14 11.93 -10.68
CA MET A 190 6.44 12.73 -9.50
C MET A 190 6.26 14.21 -9.78
N GLN A 191 5.43 14.87 -8.95
CA GLN A 191 5.12 16.30 -9.07
C GLN A 191 4.94 16.95 -7.70
N ASN A 192 4.86 18.30 -7.69
CA ASN A 192 4.57 19.09 -6.48
C ASN A 192 5.48 18.76 -5.28
N SER A 193 6.79 18.74 -5.52
CA SER A 193 7.83 18.51 -4.51
C SER A 193 7.72 17.16 -3.76
N SER A 194 7.21 16.13 -4.43
CA SER A 194 7.19 14.77 -3.89
C SER A 194 8.60 14.26 -3.57
N THR A 195 8.72 13.39 -2.60
CA THR A 195 10.01 12.82 -2.20
C THR A 195 9.99 11.30 -2.13
N VAL A 196 11.08 10.69 -2.62
CA VAL A 196 11.40 9.26 -2.43
C VAL A 196 12.79 9.20 -1.80
N ASN A 197 12.85 9.03 -0.48
CA ASN A 197 14.12 9.15 0.26
C ASN A 197 14.33 8.09 1.32
N THR A 198 15.59 7.87 1.69
CA THR A 198 16.00 6.94 2.76
C THR A 198 15.44 5.51 2.61
N ASN A 199 15.06 5.10 1.40
CA ASN A 199 14.64 3.74 1.13
C ASN A 199 15.86 2.83 0.89
N SER A 200 15.72 1.54 1.16
CA SER A 200 16.79 0.55 1.00
C SER A 200 16.35 -0.68 0.20
N ALA A 201 17.26 -1.20 -0.64
CA ALA A 201 17.02 -2.42 -1.41
C ALA A 201 18.34 -3.08 -1.84
N LEU A 202 18.26 -4.25 -2.48
CA LEU A 202 19.39 -4.79 -3.24
C LEU A 202 19.61 -3.93 -4.50
N ASN A 203 18.56 -3.67 -5.31
CA ASN A 203 18.64 -2.82 -6.49
C ASN A 203 17.50 -1.78 -6.52
N GLY A 204 17.81 -0.57 -7.09
CA GLY A 204 16.85 0.51 -7.23
C GLY A 204 16.22 0.90 -5.89
N ALA A 205 17.03 1.30 -4.93
CA ALA A 205 16.54 1.52 -3.56
C ALA A 205 15.45 2.60 -3.48
N GLY A 206 15.57 3.68 -4.23
CA GLY A 206 14.48 4.64 -4.40
C GLY A 206 13.39 4.10 -5.30
N VAL A 207 13.76 3.88 -6.57
CA VAL A 207 12.86 3.36 -7.61
C VAL A 207 13.57 2.27 -8.41
N TYR A 208 12.93 1.14 -8.55
CA TYR A 208 13.30 0.09 -9.50
C TYR A 208 12.29 0.07 -10.64
N ALA A 209 12.77 0.16 -11.87
CA ALA A 209 11.92 0.23 -13.05
C ALA A 209 12.27 -0.89 -14.04
N GLU A 210 11.33 -1.79 -14.33
CA GLU A 210 11.49 -2.82 -15.36
C GLU A 210 11.47 -2.21 -16.77
N ALA A 211 12.00 -2.95 -17.74
CA ALA A 211 11.90 -2.58 -19.15
C ALA A 211 10.43 -2.37 -19.57
N GLY A 212 10.15 -1.28 -20.27
CA GLY A 212 8.80 -0.92 -20.69
C GLY A 212 7.96 -0.18 -19.63
N SER A 213 8.50 0.06 -18.42
CA SER A 213 7.92 1.02 -17.49
C SER A 213 8.35 2.46 -17.82
N THR A 214 7.65 3.44 -17.24
CA THR A 214 7.92 4.86 -17.49
C THR A 214 8.13 5.60 -16.18
N LEU A 215 9.15 6.46 -16.11
CA LEU A 215 9.40 7.35 -14.98
C LEU A 215 9.41 8.81 -15.47
N THR A 216 8.51 9.63 -14.93
CA THR A 216 8.39 11.05 -15.21
C THR A 216 8.63 11.86 -13.95
N LEU A 217 9.70 12.65 -13.94
CA LEU A 217 10.04 13.54 -12.84
C LEU A 217 9.78 14.99 -13.27
N THR A 218 8.63 15.52 -12.89
CA THR A 218 8.28 16.93 -13.17
C THR A 218 8.76 17.83 -12.04
N SER A 219 8.66 17.38 -10.80
CA SER A 219 9.12 18.10 -9.61
C SER A 219 9.25 17.12 -8.44
N GLY A 220 10.27 17.29 -7.62
CA GLY A 220 10.53 16.47 -6.44
C GLY A 220 11.94 15.90 -6.41
N ASN A 221 12.20 15.05 -5.41
CA ASN A 221 13.53 14.49 -5.17
C ASN A 221 13.48 12.98 -4.96
N ILE A 222 14.43 12.28 -5.59
CA ILE A 222 14.80 10.91 -5.24
C ILE A 222 16.20 11.02 -4.61
N SER A 223 16.32 10.83 -3.29
CA SER A 223 17.57 11.14 -2.56
C SER A 223 17.82 10.22 -1.37
N ASN A 224 19.08 10.08 -0.99
CA ASN A 224 19.51 9.33 0.19
C ASN A 224 19.04 7.86 0.21
N ASN A 225 18.69 7.28 -0.91
CA ASN A 225 18.33 5.88 -0.99
C ASN A 225 19.59 5.01 -1.08
N THR A 226 19.59 3.87 -0.44
CA THR A 226 20.76 3.00 -0.32
C THR A 226 20.51 1.63 -0.96
N ALA A 227 21.14 1.38 -2.10
CA ALA A 227 21.20 0.05 -2.70
C ALA A 227 22.50 -0.66 -2.36
N THR A 228 22.43 -1.96 -2.05
CA THR A 228 23.64 -2.77 -1.85
C THR A 228 24.16 -3.38 -3.15
N GLY A 229 23.36 -3.33 -4.22
CA GLY A 229 23.69 -3.72 -5.60
C GLY A 229 23.69 -2.49 -6.53
N ASN A 230 22.71 -2.38 -7.42
CA ASN A 230 22.66 -1.35 -8.45
C ASN A 230 21.58 -0.28 -8.15
N GLY A 231 21.87 0.99 -8.53
CA GLY A 231 20.88 2.07 -8.53
C GLY A 231 20.39 2.47 -7.13
N GLY A 232 21.04 3.42 -6.48
CA GLY A 232 20.59 3.97 -5.22
C GLY A 232 19.27 4.77 -5.35
N GLY A 233 19.14 5.56 -6.43
CA GLY A 233 17.97 6.38 -6.70
C GLY A 233 16.90 5.72 -7.55
#